data_85a4f960f23861c4ace8cf50b3472b87
#
_entry.id   85a4f960f23861c4ace8cf50b3472b87
#
_cell.length_a   1.000
_cell.length_b   1.000
_cell.length_c   1.000
_cell.angle_alpha   90.00
_cell.angle_beta   90.00
_cell.angle_gamma   90.00
#
_symmetry.space_group_name_H-M   'P 1'
#
loop_
_entity.id
_entity.type
_entity.pdbx_description
1 polymer ?
#
loop_
_entity_poly.entity_id
_entity_poly.type
_entity_poly.pdbx_seq_one_letter_code
_entity_poly.pdbx_strand_id
1 'polypeptide(L)'
;LATGNLLVASLVGVLMIGFINYLIISSWMVGAGPSNLGSIEVSYVSMARFLQEFGFSSWLPLWYLGFPFHLFYTPLLPFFEVFISRILTVSLWDSYRLITGISYILAPISLFFLAWQLSRRFIGGLTAGILYSIGPTIFYFLVNEVAGDKFSADFFDPRRFTILVRWGEGPHTFSLI
;
A
#
# COMPACT_ATOMS: atom_id res chain seq x y z
N LEU A 1 14.06 -12.85 27.99
CA LEU A 1 12.63 -12.60 28.24
C LEU A 1 11.88 -13.92 28.13
N ALA A 2 11.03 -14.25 29.11
CA ALA A 2 10.19 -15.45 29.02
C ALA A 2 9.32 -15.37 27.74
N THR A 3 9.06 -16.50 27.11
CA THR A 3 8.30 -16.60 25.84
C THR A 3 6.95 -15.87 25.88
N GLY A 4 6.27 -15.85 27.02
CA GLY A 4 5.02 -15.11 27.23
C GLY A 4 5.18 -13.58 27.08
N ASN A 5 6.28 -13.01 27.57
CA ASN A 5 6.53 -11.58 27.47
C ASN A 5 6.86 -11.14 26.03
N LEU A 6 7.43 -12.04 25.23
CA LEU A 6 7.70 -11.79 23.82
C LEU A 6 6.40 -11.72 22.99
N LEU A 7 5.46 -12.62 23.25
CA LEU A 7 4.16 -12.61 22.56
C LEU A 7 3.36 -11.35 22.89
N VAL A 8 3.32 -10.95 24.16
CA VAL A 8 2.64 -9.71 24.56
C VAL A 8 3.29 -8.49 23.92
N ALA A 9 4.62 -8.41 23.95
CA ALA A 9 5.34 -7.31 23.29
C ALA A 9 5.07 -7.25 21.78
N SER A 10 5.09 -8.39 21.09
CA SER A 10 4.75 -8.47 19.66
C SER A 10 3.34 -7.95 19.39
N LEU A 11 2.37 -8.41 20.16
CA LEU A 11 0.98 -7.99 20.01
C LEU A 11 0.82 -6.48 20.20
N VAL A 12 1.42 -5.93 21.25
CA VAL A 12 1.40 -4.50 21.53
C VAL A 12 2.02 -3.70 20.37
N GLY A 13 3.19 -4.13 19.87
CA GLY A 13 3.85 -3.48 18.73
C GLY A 13 2.98 -3.49 17.47
N VAL A 14 2.41 -4.64 17.13
CA VAL A 14 1.52 -4.80 15.95
C VAL A 14 0.27 -3.94 16.09
N LEU A 15 -0.39 -3.98 17.26
CA LEU A 15 -1.62 -3.18 17.48
C LEU A 15 -1.33 -1.68 17.41
N MET A 16 -0.24 -1.23 17.99
CA MET A 16 0.13 0.19 17.99
C MET A 16 0.44 0.68 16.58
N ILE A 17 1.32 -0.03 15.86
CA ILE A 17 1.69 0.34 14.48
C ILE A 17 0.47 0.22 13.56
N GLY A 18 -0.30 -0.87 13.68
CA GLY A 18 -1.51 -1.08 12.89
C GLY A 18 -2.55 0.00 13.12
N PHE A 19 -2.78 0.40 14.37
CA PHE A 19 -3.74 1.46 14.71
C PHE A 19 -3.33 2.82 14.15
N ILE A 20 -2.05 3.21 14.26
CA ILE A 20 -1.53 4.46 13.69
C ILE A 20 -1.80 4.49 12.17
N ASN A 21 -1.45 3.41 11.46
CA ASN A 21 -1.64 3.36 10.00
C ASN A 21 -3.11 3.26 9.60
N TYR A 22 -3.94 2.59 10.40
CA TYR A 22 -5.39 2.57 10.19
C TYR A 22 -6.00 3.97 10.30
N LEU A 23 -5.63 4.75 11.30
CA LEU A 23 -6.12 6.14 11.44
C LEU A 23 -5.77 6.99 10.21
N ILE A 24 -4.56 6.81 9.65
CA ILE A 24 -4.10 7.56 8.48
C ILE A 24 -4.89 7.16 7.23
N ILE A 25 -5.07 5.83 6.99
CA ILE A 25 -5.59 5.33 5.71
C ILE A 25 -7.13 5.16 5.70
N SER A 26 -7.79 5.15 6.86
CA SER A 26 -9.20 4.79 6.98
C SER A 26 -10.14 5.66 6.13
N SER A 27 -9.89 6.96 6.07
CA SER A 27 -10.70 7.89 5.27
C SER A 27 -10.63 7.59 3.78
N TRP A 28 -9.47 7.13 3.31
CA TRP A 28 -9.26 6.75 1.90
C TRP A 28 -9.90 5.40 1.57
N MET A 29 -9.91 4.46 2.51
CA MET A 29 -10.53 3.14 2.31
C MET A 29 -12.05 3.19 2.16
N VAL A 30 -12.71 4.13 2.83
CA VAL A 30 -14.18 4.18 2.94
C VAL A 30 -14.81 5.33 2.11
N GLY A 31 -13.99 6.24 1.59
CA GLY A 31 -14.46 7.42 0.85
C GLY A 31 -15.08 7.06 -0.51
N ALA A 32 -16.07 7.85 -0.97
CA ALA A 32 -16.47 7.87 -2.37
C ALA A 32 -15.25 8.08 -3.27
N GLY A 33 -15.25 7.46 -4.46
CA GLY A 33 -14.11 7.47 -5.39
C GLY A 33 -13.41 8.84 -5.45
N PRO A 34 -12.07 8.86 -5.53
CA PRO A 34 -11.34 10.12 -5.54
C PRO A 34 -11.80 10.97 -6.70
N SER A 35 -12.05 12.24 -6.42
CA SER A 35 -12.31 13.25 -7.45
C SER A 35 -11.09 13.43 -8.38
N ASN A 36 -9.91 13.05 -7.90
CA ASN A 36 -8.65 13.06 -8.63
C ASN A 36 -8.03 11.66 -8.56
N LEU A 37 -8.20 10.89 -9.63
CA LEU A 37 -7.60 9.56 -9.78
C LEU A 37 -6.14 9.70 -10.14
N GLY A 38 -5.25 9.14 -9.35
CA GLY A 38 -3.87 8.95 -9.74
C GLY A 38 -3.79 8.06 -10.99
N SER A 39 -2.92 8.39 -11.95
CA SER A 39 -2.82 7.68 -13.22
C SER A 39 -2.54 6.18 -13.07
N ILE A 40 -1.78 5.79 -12.06
CA ILE A 40 -1.38 4.40 -11.80
C ILE A 40 -2.55 3.58 -11.24
N GLU A 41 -3.34 4.15 -10.33
CA GLU A 41 -4.54 3.51 -9.77
C GLU A 41 -5.53 3.13 -10.88
N VAL A 42 -5.84 4.09 -11.77
CA VAL A 42 -6.73 3.86 -12.93
C VAL A 42 -6.22 2.73 -13.80
N SER A 43 -4.90 2.68 -14.03
CA SER A 43 -4.29 1.65 -14.85
C SER A 43 -4.50 0.26 -14.28
N TYR A 44 -4.28 0.06 -12.96
CA TYR A 44 -4.44 -1.25 -12.32
C TYR A 44 -5.90 -1.68 -12.24
N VAL A 45 -6.83 -0.79 -11.92
CA VAL A 45 -8.27 -1.10 -11.97
C VAL A 45 -8.72 -1.44 -13.40
N SER A 46 -8.18 -0.78 -14.42
CA SER A 46 -8.44 -1.12 -15.82
C SER A 46 -7.88 -2.51 -16.19
N MET A 47 -6.70 -2.85 -15.68
CA MET A 47 -6.12 -4.19 -15.83
C MET A 47 -6.98 -5.26 -15.19
N ALA A 48 -7.49 -5.01 -13.98
CA ALA A 48 -8.41 -5.92 -13.31
C ALA A 48 -9.71 -6.09 -14.10
N ARG A 49 -10.23 -5.01 -14.69
CA ARG A 49 -11.39 -5.09 -15.57
C ARG A 49 -11.15 -5.93 -16.80
N PHE A 50 -10.01 -5.78 -17.46
CA PHE A 50 -9.63 -6.62 -18.60
C PHE A 50 -9.51 -8.08 -18.20
N LEU A 51 -8.90 -8.36 -17.05
CA LEU A 51 -8.82 -9.72 -16.51
C LEU A 51 -10.20 -10.31 -16.23
N GLN A 52 -11.14 -9.49 -15.77
CA GLN A 52 -12.53 -9.91 -15.51
C GLN A 52 -13.28 -10.23 -16.79
N GLU A 53 -13.08 -9.44 -17.85
CA GLU A 53 -13.78 -9.56 -19.14
C GLU A 53 -13.18 -10.65 -20.05
N PHE A 54 -11.84 -10.73 -20.12
CA PHE A 54 -11.14 -11.63 -21.06
C PHE A 54 -10.47 -12.84 -20.40
N GLY A 55 -10.52 -12.91 -19.06
CA GLY A 55 -9.82 -13.96 -18.33
C GLY A 55 -8.30 -13.79 -18.38
N PHE A 56 -7.58 -14.83 -17.97
CA PHE A 56 -6.12 -14.87 -18.02
C PHE A 56 -5.65 -15.20 -19.45
N SER A 57 -5.81 -14.24 -20.35
CA SER A 57 -5.36 -14.36 -21.74
C SER A 57 -3.92 -13.89 -21.88
N SER A 58 -3.12 -14.64 -22.63
CA SER A 58 -1.76 -14.23 -22.98
C SER A 58 -1.71 -13.03 -23.94
N TRP A 59 -2.84 -12.69 -24.56
CA TRP A 59 -2.94 -11.62 -25.55
C TRP A 59 -4.15 -10.73 -25.28
N LEU A 60 -3.90 -9.42 -25.08
CA LEU A 60 -4.94 -8.42 -24.97
C LEU A 60 -5.18 -7.74 -26.33
N PRO A 61 -6.38 -7.86 -26.92
CA PRO A 61 -6.61 -7.37 -28.30
C PRO A 61 -6.90 -5.87 -28.39
N LEU A 62 -7.04 -5.17 -27.28
CA LEU A 62 -7.64 -3.81 -27.24
C LEU A 62 -6.64 -2.68 -27.41
N TRP A 63 -5.33 -2.90 -27.34
CA TRP A 63 -4.34 -1.84 -27.37
C TRP A 63 -3.31 -2.10 -28.48
N TYR A 64 -3.05 -1.11 -29.35
CA TYR A 64 -2.05 -1.18 -30.42
C TYR A 64 -2.07 -2.49 -31.25
N LEU A 65 -3.25 -2.95 -31.66
CA LEU A 65 -3.48 -4.26 -32.31
C LEU A 65 -3.29 -5.48 -31.40
N GLY A 66 -3.18 -5.24 -30.10
CA GLY A 66 -2.97 -6.27 -29.09
C GLY A 66 -1.52 -6.41 -28.66
N PHE A 67 -1.32 -6.84 -27.42
CA PHE A 67 -0.02 -7.12 -26.84
C PHE A 67 -0.09 -8.20 -25.75
N PRO A 68 1.04 -8.87 -25.44
CA PRO A 68 1.09 -9.90 -24.42
C PRO A 68 1.11 -9.29 -23.00
N PHE A 69 -0.06 -8.90 -22.53
CA PHE A 69 -0.27 -8.09 -21.34
C PHE A 69 0.37 -8.65 -20.07
N HIS A 70 0.15 -9.95 -19.80
CA HIS A 70 0.65 -10.58 -18.58
C HIS A 70 2.17 -10.80 -18.54
N LEU A 71 2.86 -10.59 -19.65
CA LEU A 71 4.33 -10.66 -19.70
C LEU A 71 5.00 -9.34 -19.33
N PHE A 72 4.31 -8.21 -19.50
CA PHE A 72 4.86 -6.88 -19.25
C PHE A 72 4.44 -6.27 -17.92
N TYR A 73 3.28 -6.68 -17.40
CA TYR A 73 2.76 -6.17 -16.14
C TYR A 73 2.54 -7.31 -15.15
N THR A 74 2.93 -7.09 -13.91
CA THR A 74 2.69 -8.07 -12.84
C THR A 74 1.20 -8.26 -12.62
N PRO A 75 0.63 -9.44 -12.90
CA PRO A 75 -0.81 -9.66 -12.86
C PRO A 75 -1.34 -9.86 -11.44
N LEU A 76 -0.46 -9.92 -10.43
CA LEU A 76 -0.82 -10.35 -9.10
C LEU A 76 -1.85 -9.42 -8.44
N LEU A 77 -1.63 -8.10 -8.46
CA LEU A 77 -2.56 -7.14 -7.87
C LEU A 77 -3.91 -7.14 -8.60
N PRO A 78 -4.00 -7.00 -9.94
CA PRO A 78 -5.25 -7.13 -10.66
C PRO A 78 -5.98 -8.47 -10.41
N PHE A 79 -5.24 -9.55 -10.23
CA PHE A 79 -5.82 -10.84 -9.89
C PHE A 79 -6.50 -10.82 -8.52
N PHE A 80 -5.84 -10.26 -7.52
CA PHE A 80 -6.43 -10.08 -6.19
C PHE A 80 -7.62 -9.12 -6.21
N GLU A 81 -7.59 -8.07 -7.02
CA GLU A 81 -8.74 -7.15 -7.18
C GLU A 81 -9.97 -7.90 -7.69
N VAL A 82 -9.83 -8.69 -8.75
CA VAL A 82 -10.94 -9.51 -9.29
C VAL A 82 -11.40 -10.53 -8.25
N PHE A 83 -10.49 -11.19 -7.57
CA PHE A 83 -10.80 -12.21 -6.56
C PHE A 83 -11.59 -11.60 -5.39
N ILE A 84 -11.12 -10.50 -4.81
CA ILE A 84 -11.80 -9.83 -3.70
C ILE A 84 -13.14 -9.25 -4.16
N SER A 85 -13.20 -8.62 -5.33
CA SER A 85 -14.44 -8.10 -5.91
C SER A 85 -15.53 -9.17 -6.00
N ARG A 86 -15.17 -10.37 -6.42
CA ARG A 86 -16.11 -11.49 -6.52
C ARG A 86 -16.55 -12.05 -5.17
N ILE A 87 -15.62 -12.20 -4.23
CA ILE A 87 -15.93 -12.74 -2.90
C ILE A 87 -16.80 -11.79 -2.09
N LEU A 88 -16.42 -10.50 -2.06
CA LEU A 88 -17.11 -9.50 -1.26
C LEU A 88 -18.26 -8.81 -2.01
N THR A 89 -18.45 -9.11 -3.30
CA THR A 89 -19.47 -8.47 -4.15
C THR A 89 -19.35 -6.93 -4.18
N VAL A 90 -18.12 -6.43 -4.22
CA VAL A 90 -17.80 -5.01 -4.27
C VAL A 90 -17.21 -4.62 -5.62
N SER A 91 -17.14 -3.32 -5.90
CA SER A 91 -16.55 -2.83 -7.14
C SER A 91 -15.03 -3.12 -7.21
N LEU A 92 -14.45 -3.12 -8.41
CA LEU A 92 -12.99 -3.26 -8.56
C LEU A 92 -12.23 -2.12 -7.88
N TRP A 93 -12.80 -0.91 -7.85
CA TRP A 93 -12.28 0.23 -7.11
C TRP A 93 -12.18 -0.02 -5.61
N ASP A 94 -13.27 -0.52 -5.02
CA ASP A 94 -13.29 -0.82 -3.60
C ASP A 94 -12.34 -1.96 -3.27
N SER A 95 -12.22 -2.94 -4.17
CA SER A 95 -11.25 -4.04 -4.04
C SER A 95 -9.83 -3.53 -4.07
N TYR A 96 -9.47 -2.66 -5.02
CA TYR A 96 -8.16 -2.02 -5.09
C TYR A 96 -7.83 -1.27 -3.80
N ARG A 97 -8.75 -0.43 -3.32
CA ARG A 97 -8.59 0.34 -2.09
C ARG A 97 -8.45 -0.54 -0.86
N LEU A 98 -9.26 -1.58 -0.77
CA LEU A 98 -9.19 -2.52 0.34
C LEU A 98 -7.83 -3.21 0.38
N ILE A 99 -7.37 -3.75 -0.75
CA ILE A 99 -6.09 -4.44 -0.86
C ILE A 99 -4.94 -3.50 -0.53
N THR A 100 -4.88 -2.34 -1.17
CA THR A 100 -3.80 -1.37 -0.98
C THR A 100 -3.83 -0.73 0.40
N GLY A 101 -5.02 -0.50 0.97
CA GLY A 101 -5.19 -0.01 2.34
C GLY A 101 -4.72 -1.02 3.39
N ILE A 102 -5.06 -2.29 3.24
CA ILE A 102 -4.55 -3.36 4.10
C ILE A 102 -3.02 -3.46 3.95
N SER A 103 -2.50 -3.41 2.74
CA SER A 103 -1.06 -3.44 2.48
C SER A 103 -0.34 -2.25 3.12
N TYR A 104 -0.96 -1.06 3.09
CA TYR A 104 -0.45 0.13 3.75
C TYR A 104 -0.29 -0.07 5.27
N ILE A 105 -1.21 -0.78 5.91
CA ILE A 105 -1.15 -1.10 7.35
C ILE A 105 -0.11 -2.19 7.62
N LEU A 106 -0.04 -3.22 6.78
CA LEU A 106 0.82 -4.38 7.00
C LEU A 106 2.32 -4.09 6.73
N ALA A 107 2.65 -3.21 5.78
CA ALA A 107 4.04 -2.94 5.43
C ALA A 107 4.90 -2.44 6.61
N PRO A 108 4.47 -1.45 7.45
CA PRO A 108 5.25 -1.08 8.64
C PRO A 108 5.30 -2.18 9.70
N ILE A 109 4.29 -3.04 9.79
CA ILE A 109 4.28 -4.20 10.68
C ILE A 109 5.34 -5.22 10.23
N SER A 110 5.43 -5.47 8.93
CA SER A 110 6.48 -6.34 8.36
C SER A 110 7.88 -5.79 8.65
N LEU A 111 8.07 -4.47 8.48
CA LEU A 111 9.32 -3.81 8.80
C LEU A 111 9.64 -3.86 10.31
N PHE A 112 8.64 -3.71 11.18
CA PHE A 112 8.80 -3.90 12.62
C PHE A 112 9.39 -5.27 12.94
N PHE A 113 8.83 -6.35 12.40
CA PHE A 113 9.34 -7.70 12.65
C PHE A 113 10.75 -7.90 12.08
N LEU A 114 11.00 -7.43 10.87
CA LEU A 114 12.31 -7.52 10.24
C LEU A 114 13.38 -6.80 11.07
N ALA A 115 13.14 -5.54 11.44
CA ALA A 115 14.07 -4.75 12.22
C ALA A 115 14.27 -5.31 13.64
N TRP A 116 13.22 -5.83 14.25
CA TRP A 116 13.33 -6.52 15.53
C TRP A 116 14.19 -7.79 15.43
N GLN A 117 14.00 -8.58 14.40
CA GLN A 117 14.75 -9.81 14.18
C GLN A 117 16.24 -9.53 13.93
N LEU A 118 16.55 -8.49 13.15
CA LEU A 118 17.93 -8.09 12.85
C LEU A 118 18.63 -7.46 14.06
N SER A 119 17.96 -6.53 14.75
CA SER A 119 18.54 -5.82 15.89
C SER A 119 18.55 -6.64 17.18
N ARG A 120 17.76 -7.72 17.26
CA ARG A 120 17.47 -8.49 18.47
C ARG A 120 16.88 -7.64 19.62
N ARG A 121 16.39 -6.45 19.32
CA ARG A 121 15.82 -5.49 20.29
C ARG A 121 14.42 -5.10 19.85
N PHE A 122 13.44 -5.28 20.74
CA PHE A 122 12.04 -4.87 20.53
C PHE A 122 11.95 -3.39 20.15
N ILE A 123 12.66 -2.52 20.88
CA ILE A 123 12.66 -1.07 20.63
C ILE A 123 13.16 -0.75 19.20
N GLY A 124 14.17 -1.47 18.70
CA GLY A 124 14.66 -1.28 17.34
C GLY A 124 13.58 -1.55 16.30
N GLY A 125 12.83 -2.64 16.45
CA GLY A 125 11.69 -2.95 15.61
C GLY A 125 10.59 -1.87 15.70
N LEU A 126 10.21 -1.51 16.92
CA LEU A 126 9.17 -0.52 17.15
C LEU A 126 9.51 0.85 16.52
N THR A 127 10.74 1.31 16.74
CA THR A 127 11.23 2.56 16.15
C THR A 127 11.19 2.51 14.63
N ALA A 128 11.64 1.41 14.01
CA ALA A 128 11.61 1.25 12.56
C ALA A 128 10.17 1.28 12.01
N GLY A 129 9.25 0.55 12.62
CA GLY A 129 7.83 0.54 12.22
C GLY A 129 7.16 1.91 12.34
N ILE A 130 7.39 2.63 13.45
CA ILE A 130 6.83 3.96 13.67
C ILE A 130 7.44 4.99 12.71
N LEU A 131 8.76 5.03 12.58
CA LEU A 131 9.43 5.97 11.67
C LEU A 131 9.00 5.74 10.23
N TYR A 132 8.80 4.49 9.82
CA TYR A 132 8.30 4.19 8.49
C TYR A 132 6.83 4.61 8.30
N SER A 133 6.02 4.55 9.36
CA SER A 133 4.61 4.94 9.32
C SER A 133 4.41 6.45 9.15
N ILE A 134 5.13 7.25 9.93
CA ILE A 134 4.91 8.69 10.06
C ILE A 134 6.10 9.54 9.63
N GLY A 135 7.26 8.91 9.42
CA GLY A 135 8.50 9.64 9.13
C GLY A 135 8.44 10.37 7.79
N PRO A 136 8.93 11.61 7.74
CA PRO A 136 9.25 12.25 6.48
C PRO A 136 10.36 11.46 5.78
N THR A 137 10.37 11.46 4.46
CA THR A 137 11.52 10.91 3.74
C THR A 137 12.78 11.67 4.11
N ILE A 138 13.91 10.97 4.18
CA ILE A 138 15.23 11.60 4.45
C ILE A 138 15.51 12.75 3.49
N PHE A 139 14.97 12.72 2.29
CA PHE A 139 15.04 13.80 1.31
C PHE A 139 14.42 15.11 1.79
N TYR A 140 13.45 15.08 2.69
CA TYR A 140 12.89 16.29 3.28
C TYR A 140 13.94 17.10 4.07
N PHE A 141 14.89 16.40 4.69
CA PHE A 141 15.98 17.03 5.44
C PHE A 141 17.17 17.42 4.54
N LEU A 142 17.30 16.78 3.37
CA LEU A 142 18.46 16.98 2.50
C LEU A 142 18.19 17.95 1.34
N VAL A 143 16.94 18.14 0.92
CA VAL A 143 16.62 18.88 -0.31
C VAL A 143 15.37 19.73 -0.10
N ASN A 144 15.55 20.86 0.58
CA ASN A 144 14.46 21.80 0.87
C ASN A 144 13.97 22.57 -0.38
N GLU A 145 14.63 22.44 -1.54
CA GLU A 145 14.41 23.33 -2.68
C GLU A 145 14.19 22.67 -4.06
N VAL A 146 14.32 21.37 -4.20
CA VAL A 146 14.37 20.75 -5.54
C VAL A 146 13.00 20.37 -6.13
N ALA A 147 11.98 20.28 -5.32
CA ALA A 147 10.64 20.02 -5.85
C ALA A 147 9.72 21.18 -5.51
N GLY A 148 9.27 21.93 -6.51
CA GLY A 148 8.23 22.95 -6.39
C GLY A 148 6.88 22.43 -5.85
N ASP A 149 6.82 21.20 -5.45
CA ASP A 149 5.77 20.60 -4.63
C ASP A 149 6.09 20.87 -3.17
N LYS A 150 5.40 21.84 -2.60
CA LYS A 150 5.36 22.03 -1.14
C LYS A 150 4.77 20.77 -0.54
N PHE A 151 5.64 19.85 -0.11
CA PHE A 151 5.20 18.70 0.67
C PHE A 151 4.69 19.21 2.02
N SER A 152 3.39 19.14 2.24
CA SER A 152 2.84 19.29 3.57
C SER A 152 3.43 18.18 4.43
N ALA A 153 4.33 18.53 5.34
CA ALA A 153 4.85 17.61 6.36
C ALA A 153 3.84 17.55 7.50
N ASP A 154 2.59 17.27 7.18
CA ASP A 154 1.57 17.11 8.20
C ASP A 154 1.69 15.70 8.79
N PHE A 155 1.62 15.59 10.10
CA PHE A 155 1.64 14.31 10.81
C PHE A 155 0.53 13.35 10.29
N PHE A 156 -0.60 13.91 9.87
CA PHE A 156 -1.74 13.17 9.33
C PHE A 156 -1.66 12.93 7.80
N ASP A 157 -0.63 13.47 7.15
CA ASP A 157 -0.34 13.22 5.72
C ASP A 157 1.11 12.78 5.54
N PRO A 158 1.48 11.60 6.06
CA PRO A 158 2.83 11.10 5.92
C PRO A 158 3.13 10.82 4.44
N ARG A 159 4.39 10.94 4.03
CA ARG A 159 4.84 10.76 2.65
C ARG A 159 4.30 9.49 1.98
N ARG A 160 4.19 8.39 2.70
CA ARG A 160 3.62 7.14 2.19
C ARG A 160 2.16 7.29 1.78
N PHE A 161 1.39 8.03 2.55
CA PHE A 161 -0.02 8.30 2.25
C PHE A 161 -0.14 9.18 1.00
N THR A 162 0.62 10.26 0.91
CA THR A 162 0.67 11.12 -0.28
C THR A 162 1.05 10.33 -1.54
N ILE A 163 2.05 9.46 -1.45
CA ILE A 163 2.49 8.61 -2.57
C ILE A 163 1.36 7.67 -2.99
N LEU A 164 0.69 7.01 -2.05
CA LEU A 164 -0.40 6.10 -2.35
C LEU A 164 -1.59 6.82 -3.00
N VAL A 165 -2.04 7.93 -2.40
CA VAL A 165 -3.28 8.61 -2.79
C VAL A 165 -3.08 9.54 -3.98
N ARG A 166 -2.02 10.36 -3.97
CA ARG A 166 -1.78 11.36 -5.01
C ARG A 166 -1.16 10.77 -6.27
N TRP A 167 -0.26 9.80 -6.11
CA TRP A 167 0.45 9.18 -7.23
C TRP A 167 -0.13 7.83 -7.64
N GLY A 168 -1.01 7.27 -6.81
CA GLY A 168 -1.66 5.98 -7.08
C GLY A 168 -0.72 4.77 -6.94
N GLU A 169 0.35 4.88 -6.12
CA GLU A 169 1.39 3.84 -5.96
C GLU A 169 0.92 2.63 -5.12
N GLY A 170 -0.29 2.17 -5.39
CA GLY A 170 -0.83 0.96 -4.78
C GLY A 170 -0.01 -0.29 -5.06
N PRO A 171 0.48 -0.53 -6.28
CA PRO A 171 1.32 -1.69 -6.59
C PRO A 171 2.61 -1.72 -5.78
N HIS A 172 3.25 -0.56 -5.61
CA HIS A 172 4.44 -0.44 -4.76
C HIS A 172 4.10 -0.75 -3.30
N THR A 173 3.01 -0.16 -2.79
CA THR A 173 2.54 -0.41 -1.41
C THR A 173 2.20 -1.89 -1.20
N PHE A 174 1.56 -2.55 -2.17
CA PHE A 174 1.24 -3.96 -2.14
C PHE A 174 2.49 -4.86 -2.15
N SER A 175 3.56 -4.48 -2.85
CA SER A 175 4.79 -5.26 -2.93
C SER A 175 5.64 -5.24 -1.66
N LEU A 176 5.31 -4.40 -0.67
CA LEU A 176 6.07 -4.25 0.59
C LEU A 176 5.65 -5.21 1.71
N ILE A 177 4.63 -6.04 1.49
CA ILE A 177 4.16 -7.04 2.45
C ILE A 177 4.65 -8.44 2.09
#